data_38edc12819893208fa85786a799583fa
#
_entry.id   38edc12819893208fa85786a799583fa
#
_cell.length_a   1.000
_cell.length_b   1.000
_cell.length_c   1.000
_cell.angle_alpha   90.00
_cell.angle_beta   90.00
_cell.angle_gamma   90.00
#
_symmetry.space_group_name_H-M   'P 1'
#
loop_
_entity.id
_entity.type
_entity.pdbx_description
1 polymer ?
#
loop_
_entity_poly.entity_id
_entity_poly.type
_entity_poly.pdbx_seq_one_letter_code
_entity_poly.pdbx_strand_id
1 'polypeptide(L)'
;MKCPFCSFEESKVIDSRPTDEGERIRRRRECISCGKRFTTYEIIESVPIVVVKKDGKSREVFDRDKLFNGMMRACEKRPVSVNAIERAIDEIEAEIQNSLDREVTSVRIGELVMDKLKDIDEVAYVRFASVYRQFKDINTFMSELKKLLIEE
;
A
#
# COMPACT_ATOMS: atom_id res chain seq x y z
N MET A 1 -1.25 7.06 30.87
CA MET A 1 0.02 7.51 30.23
C MET A 1 0.88 8.18 31.28
N LYS A 2 2.13 7.78 31.36
CA LYS A 2 3.09 8.21 32.38
C LYS A 2 3.39 9.70 32.29
N CYS A 3 3.39 10.39 33.42
CA CYS A 3 3.67 11.84 33.48
C CYS A 3 5.15 12.11 33.19
N PRO A 4 5.47 13.01 32.24
CA PRO A 4 6.88 13.33 31.92
C PRO A 4 7.61 14.10 32.99
N PHE A 5 6.90 14.65 34.02
CA PHE A 5 7.47 15.47 35.05
C PHE A 5 7.74 14.74 36.38
N CYS A 6 6.85 13.80 36.75
CA CYS A 6 6.97 13.07 38.02
C CYS A 6 6.90 11.55 37.86
N SER A 7 6.80 11.04 36.63
CA SER A 7 6.74 9.62 36.33
C SER A 7 5.52 8.86 36.87
N PHE A 8 4.51 9.54 37.41
CA PHE A 8 3.28 8.93 37.89
C PHE A 8 2.52 8.30 36.69
N GLU A 9 1.94 7.12 36.87
CA GLU A 9 1.43 6.31 35.77
C GLU A 9 0.10 6.77 35.20
N GLU A 10 -0.68 7.55 35.99
CA GLU A 10 -2.02 7.97 35.59
C GLU A 10 -2.10 9.46 35.28
N SER A 11 -2.90 9.77 34.25
CA SER A 11 -3.24 11.13 33.86
C SER A 11 -4.66 11.18 33.31
N LYS A 12 -5.37 12.27 33.55
CA LYS A 12 -6.69 12.52 32.96
C LYS A 12 -6.57 13.37 31.69
N VAL A 13 -7.43 13.12 30.71
CA VAL A 13 -7.57 13.95 29.52
C VAL A 13 -8.50 15.11 29.85
N ILE A 14 -8.04 16.34 29.65
CA ILE A 14 -8.80 17.55 29.91
C ILE A 14 -9.33 18.23 28.63
N ASP A 15 -8.69 17.94 27.47
CA ASP A 15 -9.11 18.45 26.17
C ASP A 15 -8.65 17.48 25.08
N SER A 16 -9.49 17.35 24.02
CA SER A 16 -9.20 16.49 22.88
C SER A 16 -9.69 17.16 21.62
N ARG A 17 -8.80 17.37 20.63
CA ARG A 17 -9.12 18.02 19.36
C ARG A 17 -8.45 17.31 18.20
N PRO A 18 -9.15 17.13 17.06
CA PRO A 18 -8.52 16.69 15.85
C PRO A 18 -7.54 17.75 15.32
N THR A 19 -6.46 17.31 14.72
CA THR A 19 -5.47 18.13 14.01
C THR A 19 -5.15 17.50 12.68
N ASP A 20 -4.54 18.23 11.76
CA ASP A 20 -4.12 17.73 10.46
C ASP A 20 -5.26 17.02 9.71
N GLU A 21 -6.35 17.75 9.47
CA GLU A 21 -7.54 17.26 8.74
C GLU A 21 -8.19 15.99 9.34
N GLY A 22 -7.90 15.67 10.59
CA GLY A 22 -8.44 14.51 11.30
C GLY A 22 -7.49 13.31 11.41
N GLU A 23 -6.31 13.37 10.79
CA GLU A 23 -5.33 12.27 10.83
C GLU A 23 -4.69 12.08 12.21
N ARG A 24 -4.74 13.09 13.05
CA ARG A 24 -4.17 13.06 14.40
C ARG A 24 -5.15 13.60 15.41
N ILE A 25 -5.10 13.08 16.65
CA ILE A 25 -5.85 13.61 17.78
C ILE A 25 -4.86 14.19 18.78
N ARG A 26 -4.93 15.50 18.99
CA ARG A 26 -4.19 16.20 20.05
C ARG A 26 -4.97 16.07 21.34
N ARG A 27 -4.33 15.51 22.39
CA ARG A 27 -4.93 15.42 23.72
C ARG A 27 -4.10 16.21 24.74
N ARG A 28 -4.77 17.12 25.46
CA ARG A 28 -4.20 17.80 26.61
C ARG A 28 -4.50 16.98 27.85
N ARG A 29 -3.46 16.62 28.58
CA ARG A 29 -3.54 15.76 29.76
C ARG A 29 -3.08 16.53 30.99
N GLU A 30 -3.59 16.13 32.16
CA GLU A 30 -3.18 16.63 33.49
C GLU A 30 -2.82 15.43 34.35
N CYS A 31 -1.64 15.48 34.95
CA CYS A 31 -1.20 14.44 35.89
C CYS A 31 -2.03 14.49 37.17
N ILE A 32 -2.52 13.34 37.61
CA ILE A 32 -3.35 13.24 38.83
C ILE A 32 -2.51 13.51 40.07
N SER A 33 -1.21 13.18 40.07
CA SER A 33 -0.31 13.38 41.21
C SER A 33 0.26 14.79 41.32
N CYS A 34 0.94 15.32 40.28
CA CYS A 34 1.62 16.59 40.34
C CYS A 34 0.86 17.78 39.75
N GLY A 35 -0.34 17.56 39.16
CA GLY A 35 -1.18 18.60 38.57
C GLY A 35 -0.61 19.25 37.28
N LYS A 36 0.61 18.90 36.88
CA LYS A 36 1.21 19.45 35.64
C LYS A 36 0.53 18.96 34.42
N ARG A 37 0.44 19.85 33.42
CA ARG A 37 -0.22 19.58 32.14
C ARG A 37 0.80 19.29 31.04
N PHE A 38 0.48 18.32 30.21
CA PHE A 38 1.28 17.96 29.05
C PHE A 38 0.37 17.59 27.86
N THR A 39 0.93 17.64 26.66
CA THR A 39 0.19 17.32 25.43
C THR A 39 0.70 16.02 24.84
N THR A 40 -0.21 15.20 24.34
CA THR A 40 0.09 13.98 23.60
C THR A 40 -0.65 13.98 22.28
N TYR A 41 -0.14 13.25 21.32
CA TYR A 41 -0.77 13.03 20.04
C TYR A 41 -1.06 11.53 19.88
N GLU A 42 -2.28 11.22 19.47
CA GLU A 42 -2.60 9.91 18.90
C GLU A 42 -2.41 10.01 17.39
N ILE A 43 -1.68 9.08 16.85
CA ILE A 43 -1.38 8.97 15.43
C ILE A 43 -1.65 7.51 15.06
N ILE A 44 -2.28 7.28 13.91
CA ILE A 44 -2.43 5.92 13.36
C ILE A 44 -1.03 5.43 13.00
N GLU A 45 -0.61 4.35 13.62
CA GLU A 45 0.66 3.72 13.29
C GLU A 45 0.58 3.09 11.89
N SER A 46 1.33 3.65 10.95
CA SER A 46 1.52 3.02 9.66
C SER A 46 2.65 2.00 9.75
N VAL A 47 2.32 0.73 9.74
CA VAL A 47 3.33 -0.32 9.66
C VAL A 47 3.77 -0.46 8.20
N PRO A 48 5.07 -0.33 7.89
CA PRO A 48 5.54 -0.47 6.52
C PRO A 48 5.29 -1.91 6.03
N ILE A 49 4.77 -2.03 4.83
CA ILE A 49 4.59 -3.31 4.14
C ILE A 49 5.96 -3.81 3.71
N VAL A 50 6.28 -5.06 4.03
CA VAL A 50 7.51 -5.73 3.61
C VAL A 50 7.24 -6.61 2.41
N VAL A 51 8.01 -6.43 1.34
CA VAL A 51 7.92 -7.22 0.11
C VAL A 51 8.99 -8.30 0.10
N VAL A 52 8.56 -9.55 0.00
CA VAL A 52 9.43 -10.71 -0.18
C VAL A 52 9.67 -10.93 -1.66
N LYS A 53 10.93 -10.92 -2.08
CA LYS A 53 11.32 -11.13 -3.48
C LYS A 53 11.09 -12.58 -3.93
N LYS A 54 11.16 -12.80 -5.26
CA LYS A 54 11.00 -14.13 -5.89
C LYS A 54 11.98 -15.18 -5.38
N ASP A 55 13.15 -14.78 -4.86
CA ASP A 55 14.13 -15.67 -4.25
C ASP A 55 13.71 -16.21 -2.87
N GLY A 56 12.62 -15.70 -2.31
CA GLY A 56 12.09 -16.07 -0.99
C GLY A 56 12.96 -15.60 0.19
N LYS A 57 14.07 -14.94 -0.07
CA LYS A 57 15.07 -14.53 0.95
C LYS A 57 15.19 -13.03 1.09
N SER A 58 15.25 -12.32 -0.03
CA SER A 58 15.40 -10.86 -0.04
C SER A 58 14.10 -10.16 0.32
N ARG A 59 14.22 -9.15 1.18
CA ARG A 59 13.11 -8.33 1.64
C ARG A 59 13.40 -6.87 1.38
N GLU A 60 12.40 -6.13 0.95
CA GLU A 60 12.46 -4.67 0.81
C GLU A 60 11.16 -4.05 1.31
N VAL A 61 11.18 -2.78 1.64
CA VAL A 61 9.96 -2.03 1.94
C VAL A 61 9.18 -1.83 0.64
N PHE A 62 7.85 -1.93 0.71
CA PHE A 62 6.98 -1.63 -0.42
C PHE A 62 7.23 -0.20 -0.90
N ASP A 63 7.42 -0.06 -2.20
CA ASP A 63 7.73 1.20 -2.85
C ASP A 63 6.63 1.51 -3.89
N ARG A 64 5.76 2.47 -3.51
CA ARG A 64 4.66 2.94 -4.37
C ARG A 64 5.15 3.47 -5.70
N ASP A 65 6.29 4.19 -5.72
CA ASP A 65 6.81 4.80 -6.93
C ASP A 65 7.30 3.74 -7.93
N LYS A 66 7.85 2.64 -7.44
CA LYS A 66 8.20 1.48 -8.31
C LYS A 66 6.97 0.89 -8.97
N LEU A 67 5.88 0.76 -8.22
CA LEU A 67 4.62 0.22 -8.73
C LEU A 67 4.02 1.17 -9.77
N PHE A 68 3.94 2.47 -9.45
CA PHE A 68 3.46 3.51 -10.33
C PHE A 68 4.25 3.55 -11.66
N ASN A 69 5.56 3.59 -11.58
CA ASN A 69 6.42 3.61 -12.76
C ASN A 69 6.28 2.35 -13.62
N GLY A 70 6.08 1.18 -13.00
CA GLY A 70 5.83 -0.07 -13.71
C GLY A 70 4.52 -0.04 -14.50
N MET A 71 3.44 0.42 -13.88
CA MET A 71 2.12 0.55 -14.51
C MET A 71 2.13 1.64 -15.60
N MET A 72 2.76 2.78 -15.35
CA MET A 72 2.91 3.87 -16.34
C MET A 72 3.62 3.41 -17.61
N ARG A 73 4.70 2.65 -17.47
CA ARG A 73 5.42 2.07 -18.63
C ARG A 73 4.53 1.11 -19.45
N ALA A 74 3.74 0.31 -18.78
CA ALA A 74 2.81 -0.59 -19.45
C ALA A 74 1.73 0.18 -20.21
N CYS A 75 1.25 1.30 -19.67
CA CYS A 75 0.22 2.17 -20.24
C CYS A 75 0.78 3.21 -21.23
N GLU A 76 2.08 3.21 -21.53
CA GLU A 76 2.70 4.21 -22.43
C GLU A 76 2.02 4.21 -23.80
N LYS A 77 1.62 5.41 -24.29
CA LYS A 77 0.86 5.62 -25.55
C LYS A 77 -0.51 4.92 -25.58
N ARG A 78 -1.08 4.60 -24.43
CA ARG A 78 -2.46 4.13 -24.31
C ARG A 78 -3.35 5.24 -23.75
N PRO A 79 -4.67 5.26 -24.07
CA PRO A 79 -5.60 6.27 -23.57
C PRO A 79 -6.01 6.01 -22.10
N VAL A 80 -5.01 5.81 -21.24
CA VAL A 80 -5.19 5.55 -19.81
C VAL A 80 -4.79 6.80 -19.04
N SER A 81 -5.67 7.32 -18.20
CA SER A 81 -5.38 8.49 -17.38
C SER A 81 -4.47 8.13 -16.19
N VAL A 82 -3.63 9.08 -15.79
CA VAL A 82 -2.80 8.95 -14.58
C VAL A 82 -3.67 8.65 -13.36
N ASN A 83 -4.81 9.32 -13.23
CA ASN A 83 -5.75 9.11 -12.12
C ASN A 83 -6.31 7.67 -12.06
N ALA A 84 -6.47 6.99 -13.20
CA ALA A 84 -6.90 5.59 -13.22
C ALA A 84 -5.81 4.68 -12.65
N ILE A 85 -4.55 4.96 -12.97
CA ILE A 85 -3.39 4.23 -12.46
C ILE A 85 -3.26 4.46 -10.95
N GLU A 86 -3.37 5.71 -10.49
CA GLU A 86 -3.30 6.04 -9.05
C GLU A 86 -4.38 5.34 -8.24
N ARG A 87 -5.63 5.34 -8.72
CA ARG A 87 -6.72 4.61 -8.05
C ARG A 87 -6.44 3.10 -7.97
N ALA A 88 -5.95 2.52 -9.06
CA ALA A 88 -5.60 1.10 -9.05
C ALA A 88 -4.51 0.78 -8.02
N ILE A 89 -3.53 1.67 -7.86
CA ILE A 89 -2.48 1.53 -6.85
C ILE A 89 -3.05 1.68 -5.45
N ASP A 90 -3.92 2.67 -5.19
CA ASP A 90 -4.58 2.86 -3.90
C ASP A 90 -5.37 1.60 -3.49
N GLU A 91 -6.07 0.98 -4.45
CA GLU A 91 -6.81 -0.26 -4.22
C GLU A 91 -5.88 -1.45 -3.92
N ILE A 92 -4.75 -1.56 -4.62
CA ILE A 92 -3.73 -2.57 -4.37
C ILE A 92 -3.13 -2.38 -2.98
N GLU A 93 -2.76 -1.16 -2.61
CA GLU A 93 -2.24 -0.85 -1.27
C GLU A 93 -3.25 -1.19 -0.17
N ALA A 94 -4.51 -0.80 -0.37
CA ALA A 94 -5.58 -1.11 0.58
C ALA A 94 -5.78 -2.63 0.74
N GLU A 95 -5.74 -3.40 -0.36
CA GLU A 95 -5.85 -4.87 -0.31
C GLU A 95 -4.69 -5.50 0.46
N ILE A 96 -3.45 -5.03 0.24
CA ILE A 96 -2.27 -5.53 0.94
C ILE A 96 -2.32 -5.15 2.42
N GLN A 97 -2.72 -3.91 2.76
CA GLN A 97 -2.81 -3.44 4.15
C GLN A 97 -3.91 -4.15 4.95
N ASN A 98 -5.02 -4.50 4.29
CA ASN A 98 -6.12 -5.24 4.90
C ASN A 98 -5.81 -6.74 5.09
N SER A 99 -4.75 -7.25 4.46
CA SER A 99 -4.26 -8.59 4.76
C SER A 99 -3.67 -8.59 6.17
N LEU A 100 -3.94 -9.66 6.93
CA LEU A 100 -3.37 -9.83 8.29
C LEU A 100 -1.86 -10.07 8.27
N ASP A 101 -1.29 -10.30 7.10
CA ASP A 101 0.12 -10.56 6.90
C ASP A 101 0.89 -9.25 6.73
N ARG A 102 1.96 -9.09 7.50
CA ARG A 102 2.88 -7.95 7.39
C ARG A 102 3.84 -8.05 6.22
N GLU A 103 3.89 -9.20 5.57
CA GLU A 103 4.73 -9.48 4.41
C GLU A 103 3.85 -9.85 3.21
N VAL A 104 4.19 -9.32 2.05
CA VAL A 104 3.55 -9.67 0.77
C VAL A 104 4.63 -10.11 -0.21
N THR A 105 4.35 -11.13 -1.02
CA THR A 105 5.31 -11.55 -2.05
C THR A 105 5.25 -10.63 -3.26
N SER A 106 6.40 -10.39 -3.89
CA SER A 106 6.44 -9.63 -5.16
C SER A 106 5.62 -10.32 -6.26
N VAL A 107 5.40 -11.63 -6.16
CA VAL A 107 4.50 -12.40 -7.04
C VAL A 107 3.05 -11.96 -6.84
N ARG A 108 2.60 -11.89 -5.59
CA ARG A 108 1.22 -11.45 -5.30
C ARG A 108 0.96 -10.01 -5.75
N ILE A 109 1.92 -9.11 -5.52
CA ILE A 109 1.80 -7.72 -6.00
C ILE A 109 1.65 -7.68 -7.52
N GLY A 110 2.46 -8.47 -8.24
CA GLY A 110 2.37 -8.51 -9.69
C GLY A 110 1.05 -9.10 -10.21
N GLU A 111 0.47 -10.08 -9.52
CA GLU A 111 -0.86 -10.60 -9.83
C GLU A 111 -1.93 -9.52 -9.66
N LEU A 112 -1.91 -8.78 -8.52
CA LEU A 112 -2.83 -7.68 -8.29
C LEU A 112 -2.73 -6.59 -9.36
N VAL A 113 -1.51 -6.25 -9.78
CA VAL A 113 -1.29 -5.29 -10.88
C VAL A 113 -1.88 -5.82 -12.19
N MET A 114 -1.68 -7.09 -12.50
CA MET A 114 -2.22 -7.68 -13.72
C MET A 114 -3.75 -7.69 -13.72
N ASP A 115 -4.39 -8.03 -12.58
CA ASP A 115 -5.84 -7.98 -12.44
C ASP A 115 -6.38 -6.56 -12.69
N LYS A 116 -5.76 -5.54 -12.09
CA LYS A 116 -6.15 -4.14 -12.31
C LYS A 116 -5.91 -3.66 -13.75
N LEU A 117 -4.78 -4.03 -14.35
CA LEU A 117 -4.49 -3.65 -15.75
C LEU A 117 -5.43 -4.30 -16.74
N LYS A 118 -5.90 -5.52 -16.46
CA LYS A 118 -6.90 -6.21 -17.29
C LYS A 118 -8.18 -5.38 -17.43
N ASP A 119 -8.64 -4.78 -16.34
CA ASP A 119 -9.85 -3.94 -16.32
C ASP A 119 -9.63 -2.55 -16.93
N ILE A 120 -8.38 -2.06 -16.91
CA ILE A 120 -8.04 -0.71 -17.38
C ILE A 120 -7.75 -0.70 -18.88
N ASP A 121 -6.86 -1.59 -19.35
CA ASP A 121 -6.42 -1.67 -20.76
C ASP A 121 -5.71 -2.99 -21.03
N GLU A 122 -6.29 -3.81 -21.89
CA GLU A 122 -5.78 -5.15 -22.23
C GLU A 122 -4.36 -5.13 -22.82
N VAL A 123 -4.02 -4.11 -23.61
CA VAL A 123 -2.68 -3.98 -24.19
C VAL A 123 -1.66 -3.65 -23.11
N ALA A 124 -2.01 -2.81 -22.15
CA ALA A 124 -1.17 -2.54 -20.98
C ALA A 124 -0.98 -3.80 -20.13
N TYR A 125 -2.04 -4.59 -19.92
CA TYR A 125 -1.95 -5.90 -19.28
C TYR A 125 -0.93 -6.80 -19.98
N VAL A 126 -1.05 -6.99 -21.30
CA VAL A 126 -0.14 -7.85 -22.08
C VAL A 126 1.31 -7.39 -21.98
N ARG A 127 1.55 -6.09 -22.06
CA ARG A 127 2.88 -5.50 -21.91
C ARG A 127 3.47 -5.75 -20.52
N PHE A 128 2.68 -5.54 -19.48
CA PHE A 128 3.13 -5.80 -18.12
C PHE A 128 3.41 -7.29 -17.91
N ALA A 129 2.47 -8.15 -18.33
CA ALA A 129 2.61 -9.59 -18.24
C ALA A 129 3.85 -10.12 -18.97
N SER A 130 4.20 -9.55 -20.14
CA SER A 130 5.37 -9.97 -20.93
C SER A 130 6.69 -9.79 -20.18
N VAL A 131 6.79 -8.72 -19.37
CA VAL A 131 7.98 -8.44 -18.54
C VAL A 131 7.91 -9.21 -17.23
N TYR A 132 6.73 -9.21 -16.59
CA TYR A 132 6.57 -9.75 -15.24
C TYR A 132 6.64 -11.28 -15.19
N ARG A 133 5.97 -11.98 -16.09
CA ARG A 133 5.90 -13.46 -16.14
C ARG A 133 7.13 -14.11 -16.75
N GLN A 134 7.98 -13.36 -17.45
CA GLN A 134 9.19 -13.87 -18.10
C GLN A 134 8.89 -15.15 -18.91
N PHE A 135 8.02 -15.04 -19.91
CA PHE A 135 7.63 -16.18 -20.75
C PHE A 135 8.84 -16.88 -21.37
N LYS A 136 8.89 -18.19 -21.28
CA LYS A 136 10.01 -18.99 -21.78
C LYS A 136 9.98 -19.12 -23.31
N ASP A 137 8.79 -19.08 -23.89
CA ASP A 137 8.55 -19.25 -25.32
C ASP A 137 7.26 -18.55 -25.79
N ILE A 138 7.10 -18.46 -27.10
CA ILE A 138 5.94 -17.83 -27.75
C ILE A 138 4.64 -18.59 -27.46
N ASN A 139 4.68 -19.92 -27.31
CA ASN A 139 3.46 -20.72 -27.10
C ASN A 139 2.87 -20.43 -25.71
N THR A 140 3.71 -20.31 -24.69
CA THR A 140 3.30 -19.93 -23.33
C THR A 140 2.69 -18.54 -23.33
N PHE A 141 3.28 -17.58 -24.07
CA PHE A 141 2.72 -16.23 -24.23
C PHE A 141 1.37 -16.27 -24.98
N MET A 142 1.26 -17.02 -26.07
CA MET A 142 0.01 -17.16 -26.81
C MET A 142 -1.11 -17.81 -25.99
N SER A 143 -0.78 -18.75 -25.09
CA SER A 143 -1.76 -19.36 -24.21
C SER A 143 -2.33 -18.36 -23.19
N GLU A 144 -1.51 -17.41 -22.75
CA GLU A 144 -1.97 -16.32 -21.88
C GLU A 144 -2.88 -15.33 -22.59
N LEU A 145 -2.54 -14.97 -23.84
CA LEU A 145 -3.41 -14.13 -24.68
C LEU A 145 -4.78 -14.77 -24.96
N LYS A 146 -4.79 -16.08 -25.18
CA LYS A 146 -6.06 -16.82 -25.41
C LYS A 146 -6.99 -16.78 -24.20
N LYS A 147 -6.47 -16.68 -22.97
CA LYS A 147 -7.32 -16.55 -21.78
C LYS A 147 -8.09 -15.24 -21.76
N LEU A 148 -7.48 -14.16 -22.27
CA LEU A 148 -8.17 -12.86 -22.38
C LEU A 148 -9.32 -12.90 -23.40
N LEU A 149 -9.16 -13.68 -24.49
CA LEU A 149 -10.16 -13.79 -25.55
C LEU A 149 -11.34 -14.72 -25.23
N ILE A 150 -11.22 -15.56 -24.18
CA ILE A 150 -12.25 -16.55 -23.80
C ILE A 150 -13.19 -15.99 -22.71
N GLU A 151 -12.78 -14.94 -22.02
CA GLU A 151 -13.57 -14.32 -20.94
C GLU A 151 -14.52 -13.20 -21.43
N GLU A 152 -14.64 -12.98 -22.75
CA GLU A 152 -15.74 -12.24 -23.38
C GLU A 152 -16.91 -13.19 -23.71
#